data_74d15e925b6e7ec0da9bf9a20bed69ca
#
_entry.id   74d15e925b6e7ec0da9bf9a20bed69ca
#
_cell.length_a   1.000
_cell.length_b   1.000
_cell.length_c   1.000
_cell.angle_alpha   90.00
_cell.angle_beta   90.00
_cell.angle_gamma   90.00
#
_symmetry.space_group_name_H-M   'P 1'
#
loop_
_entity.id
_entity.type
_entity.pdbx_description
1 polymer ?
#
loop_
_entity_poly.entity_id
_entity_poly.type
_entity_poly.pdbx_seq_one_letter_code
_entity_poly.pdbx_strand_id
1 'polypeptide(L)'
;METDSDVVPASDAAELIRLAGETRQFLAAAKAAGTRRAYRADWDHFDAWCRHHSLDALPATPETVALYITALAASHKPATLRRRLTVIGLAHQAAGRPSPASMQQTLVGETLKGIRRTLGTAQTGKRPFFTEQVRAMIGALPENLQGLRDRALLLIGFAGGFRRSELAGLAVDDIANEKDGLVATLRRSKTDQEGRGRKVAIPYGSHPETCPVRAYRDWLEAAGLEQGPVFREIDRHGRLQGKPLHKDSVGLIVKRAAARIGLNAAEYAGHSLRAGLATQAYLNGANELAIMQQTGHRSLATVRKYIREQSLFRDNPAGKLGL
;
A
#
# COMPACT_ATOMS: atom_id res chain seq x y z
N MET A 1 44.09 26.59 43.25
CA MET A 1 43.38 26.58 41.96
C MET A 1 42.60 25.28 41.92
N GLU A 2 41.42 25.31 42.55
CA GLU A 2 40.52 24.17 42.62
C GLU A 2 39.79 24.05 41.26
N THR A 3 39.93 22.89 40.64
CA THR A 3 39.18 22.56 39.45
C THR A 3 37.77 22.17 39.86
N ASP A 4 36.84 23.08 39.62
CA ASP A 4 35.40 22.86 39.76
C ASP A 4 34.99 21.76 38.77
N SER A 5 34.77 20.53 39.27
CA SER A 5 34.24 19.45 38.48
C SER A 5 32.74 19.65 38.44
N ASP A 6 32.20 20.11 37.29
CA ASP A 6 30.79 20.19 37.00
C ASP A 6 30.12 18.82 37.18
N VAL A 7 29.68 18.53 38.41
CA VAL A 7 28.82 17.38 38.72
C VAL A 7 27.42 17.73 38.28
N VAL A 8 27.01 17.22 37.13
CA VAL A 8 25.60 17.29 36.64
C VAL A 8 24.69 16.75 37.75
N PRO A 9 23.68 17.51 38.20
CA PRO A 9 22.78 17.06 39.27
C PRO A 9 22.09 15.73 38.90
N ALA A 10 21.94 14.83 39.87
CA ALA A 10 21.36 13.50 39.66
C ALA A 10 19.94 13.54 39.07
N SER A 11 19.18 14.62 39.29
CA SER A 11 17.88 14.88 38.65
C SER A 11 18.00 15.05 37.15
N ASP A 12 19.03 15.74 36.64
CA ASP A 12 19.23 15.98 35.21
C ASP A 12 19.65 14.70 34.47
N ALA A 13 20.46 13.85 35.13
CA ALA A 13 20.87 12.56 34.56
C ALA A 13 19.66 11.61 34.38
N ALA A 14 18.77 11.54 35.35
CA ALA A 14 17.55 10.72 35.24
C ALA A 14 16.60 11.24 34.12
N GLU A 15 16.49 12.56 34.02
CA GLU A 15 15.72 13.19 32.95
C GLU A 15 16.31 12.89 31.55
N LEU A 16 17.62 13.01 31.40
CA LEU A 16 18.32 12.70 30.16
C LEU A 16 18.17 11.23 29.75
N ILE A 17 18.22 10.30 30.70
CA ILE A 17 17.99 8.87 30.47
C ILE A 17 16.53 8.64 29.95
N ARG A 18 15.55 9.28 30.61
CA ARG A 18 14.15 9.22 30.17
C ARG A 18 13.99 9.78 28.75
N LEU A 19 14.50 10.98 28.49
CA LEU A 19 14.45 11.62 27.17
C LEU A 19 15.16 10.78 26.09
N ALA A 20 16.29 10.18 26.40
CA ALA A 20 16.99 9.26 25.50
C ALA A 20 16.13 8.01 25.19
N GLY A 21 15.36 7.52 26.17
CA GLY A 21 14.38 6.46 25.98
C GLY A 21 13.24 6.85 25.04
N GLU A 22 12.65 8.01 25.27
CA GLU A 22 11.58 8.57 24.42
C GLU A 22 12.09 8.87 23.00
N THR A 23 13.28 9.45 22.87
CA THR A 23 13.93 9.69 21.58
C THR A 23 14.07 8.39 20.78
N ARG A 24 14.51 7.29 21.41
CA ARG A 24 14.59 5.96 20.79
C ARG A 24 13.22 5.47 20.33
N GLN A 25 12.15 5.71 21.11
CA GLN A 25 10.79 5.37 20.72
C GLN A 25 10.33 6.19 19.51
N PHE A 26 10.58 7.51 19.47
CA PHE A 26 10.26 8.36 18.32
C PHE A 26 11.03 7.96 17.07
N LEU A 27 12.33 7.67 17.18
CA LEU A 27 13.13 7.15 16.06
C LEU A 27 12.58 5.81 15.55
N ALA A 28 12.17 4.92 16.46
CA ALA A 28 11.53 3.66 16.07
C ALA A 28 10.16 3.88 15.41
N ALA A 29 9.41 4.92 15.80
CA ALA A 29 8.12 5.28 15.19
C ALA A 29 8.25 6.04 13.86
N ALA A 30 9.41 6.62 13.55
CA ALA A 30 9.65 7.41 12.35
C ALA A 30 9.41 6.63 11.03
N LYS A 31 9.46 5.30 11.08
CA LYS A 31 9.16 4.43 9.93
C LYS A 31 8.04 3.44 10.28
N ALA A 32 7.08 3.29 9.38
CA ALA A 32 6.01 2.30 9.54
C ALA A 32 6.56 0.88 9.76
N ALA A 33 5.88 0.07 10.58
CA ALA A 33 6.27 -1.30 10.92
C ALA A 33 6.53 -2.19 9.68
N GLY A 34 5.72 -2.01 8.61
CA GLY A 34 5.93 -2.71 7.34
C GLY A 34 7.22 -2.32 6.63
N THR A 35 7.60 -1.03 6.69
CA THR A 35 8.86 -0.53 6.13
C THR A 35 10.05 -1.08 6.91
N ARG A 36 9.96 -1.11 8.26
CA ARG A 36 11.01 -1.68 9.11
C ARG A 36 11.26 -3.15 8.83
N ARG A 37 10.16 -3.94 8.69
CA ARG A 37 10.28 -5.37 8.32
C ARG A 37 10.91 -5.58 6.95
N ALA A 38 10.51 -4.79 5.96
CA ALA A 38 11.10 -4.85 4.63
C ALA A 38 12.59 -4.47 4.64
N TYR A 39 12.96 -3.43 5.39
CA TYR A 39 14.36 -3.00 5.51
C TYR A 39 15.21 -4.05 6.23
N ARG A 40 14.69 -4.66 7.29
CA ARG A 40 15.40 -5.75 7.96
C ARG A 40 15.63 -6.92 7.03
N ALA A 41 14.60 -7.40 6.32
CA ALA A 41 14.73 -8.49 5.36
C ALA A 41 15.70 -8.17 4.21
N ASP A 42 15.73 -6.91 3.74
CA ASP A 42 16.68 -6.48 2.70
C ASP A 42 18.12 -6.48 3.23
N TRP A 43 18.33 -6.06 4.48
CA TRP A 43 19.65 -6.10 5.13
C TRP A 43 20.11 -7.53 5.37
N ASP A 44 19.27 -8.36 5.99
CA ASP A 44 19.59 -9.76 6.30
C ASP A 44 19.97 -10.52 5.03
N HIS A 45 19.30 -10.24 3.90
CA HIS A 45 19.64 -10.81 2.60
C HIS A 45 20.99 -10.32 2.08
N PHE A 46 21.31 -9.03 2.23
CA PHE A 46 22.63 -8.50 1.82
C PHE A 46 23.75 -9.10 2.66
N ASP A 47 23.60 -9.12 3.96
CA ASP A 47 24.56 -9.69 4.91
C ASP A 47 24.80 -11.17 4.65
N ALA A 48 23.74 -11.95 4.43
CA ALA A 48 23.86 -13.36 4.08
C ALA A 48 24.57 -13.59 2.73
N TRP A 49 24.30 -12.71 1.73
CA TRP A 49 24.97 -12.76 0.43
C TRP A 49 26.46 -12.45 0.57
N CYS A 50 26.84 -11.42 1.32
CA CYS A 50 28.24 -11.07 1.58
C CYS A 50 28.96 -12.23 2.27
N ARG A 51 28.38 -12.80 3.33
CA ARG A 51 28.97 -13.96 4.04
C ARG A 51 29.18 -15.15 3.11
N HIS A 52 28.22 -15.44 2.22
CA HIS A 52 28.32 -16.52 1.25
C HIS A 52 29.51 -16.33 0.29
N HIS A 53 29.85 -15.08 -0.03
CA HIS A 53 30.96 -14.72 -0.94
C HIS A 53 32.24 -14.33 -0.21
N SER A 54 32.34 -14.52 1.11
CA SER A 54 33.47 -14.13 1.96
C SER A 54 33.82 -12.64 1.82
N LEU A 55 32.78 -11.79 1.74
CA LEU A 55 32.86 -10.34 1.67
C LEU A 55 32.30 -9.71 2.94
N ASP A 56 32.80 -8.52 3.30
CA ASP A 56 32.29 -7.74 4.41
C ASP A 56 31.00 -7.01 4.01
N ALA A 57 29.97 -7.17 4.86
CA ALA A 57 28.70 -6.43 4.70
C ALA A 57 28.74 -5.04 5.36
N LEU A 58 29.58 -4.89 6.41
CA LEU A 58 29.71 -3.66 7.16
C LEU A 58 31.12 -3.52 7.78
N PRO A 59 32.02 -2.68 7.24
CA PRO A 59 31.77 -1.82 6.07
C PRO A 59 31.89 -2.59 4.73
N ALA A 60 30.91 -2.40 3.85
CA ALA A 60 31.02 -2.90 2.46
C ALA A 60 31.67 -1.86 1.56
N THR A 61 32.31 -2.33 0.46
CA THR A 61 32.86 -1.45 -0.57
C THR A 61 31.83 -1.17 -1.68
N PRO A 62 31.97 -0.10 -2.48
CA PRO A 62 31.13 0.13 -3.66
C PRO A 62 31.14 -1.05 -4.65
N GLU A 63 32.27 -1.74 -4.80
CA GLU A 63 32.43 -2.93 -5.65
C GLU A 63 31.55 -4.07 -5.15
N THR A 64 31.57 -4.36 -3.84
CA THR A 64 30.69 -5.36 -3.20
C THR A 64 29.23 -5.06 -3.48
N VAL A 65 28.82 -3.80 -3.36
CA VAL A 65 27.44 -3.38 -3.61
C VAL A 65 27.06 -3.49 -5.09
N ALA A 66 27.96 -3.14 -6.00
CA ALA A 66 27.74 -3.26 -7.44
C ALA A 66 27.61 -4.74 -7.86
N LEU A 67 28.45 -5.64 -7.35
CA LEU A 67 28.35 -7.09 -7.56
C LEU A 67 27.01 -7.64 -7.04
N TYR A 68 26.60 -7.21 -5.83
CA TYR A 68 25.33 -7.64 -5.24
C TYR A 68 24.11 -7.27 -6.07
N ILE A 69 24.01 -6.02 -6.54
CA ILE A 69 22.87 -5.63 -7.39
C ILE A 69 22.91 -6.29 -8.77
N THR A 70 24.11 -6.59 -9.29
CA THR A 70 24.29 -7.34 -10.54
C THR A 70 23.79 -8.78 -10.38
N ALA A 71 24.18 -9.46 -9.31
CA ALA A 71 23.71 -10.83 -9.01
C ALA A 71 22.19 -10.92 -8.91
N LEU A 72 21.52 -9.85 -8.45
CA LEU A 72 20.07 -9.80 -8.30
C LEU A 72 19.33 -9.29 -9.55
N ALA A 73 20.02 -8.76 -10.53
CA ALA A 73 19.41 -8.10 -11.68
C ALA A 73 18.45 -9.02 -12.45
N ALA A 74 18.80 -10.32 -12.62
CA ALA A 74 17.97 -11.27 -13.33
C ALA A 74 16.65 -11.62 -12.62
N SER A 75 16.60 -11.53 -11.29
CA SER A 75 15.47 -11.99 -10.47
C SER A 75 14.65 -10.88 -9.81
N HIS A 76 15.18 -9.66 -9.78
CA HIS A 76 14.58 -8.54 -9.06
C HIS A 76 14.37 -7.33 -9.95
N LYS A 77 13.22 -6.67 -9.76
CA LYS A 77 12.92 -5.41 -10.47
C LYS A 77 13.86 -4.28 -10.01
N PRO A 78 14.21 -3.33 -10.89
CA PRO A 78 15.07 -2.19 -10.54
C PRO A 78 14.59 -1.38 -9.32
N ALA A 79 13.28 -1.29 -9.09
CA ALA A 79 12.72 -0.63 -7.91
C ALA A 79 13.08 -1.37 -6.60
N THR A 80 13.15 -2.70 -6.62
CA THR A 80 13.59 -3.51 -5.48
C THR A 80 15.07 -3.31 -5.21
N LEU A 81 15.90 -3.31 -6.25
CA LEU A 81 17.33 -3.05 -6.14
C LEU A 81 17.60 -1.67 -5.53
N ARG A 82 16.88 -0.64 -5.99
CA ARG A 82 16.97 0.71 -5.42
C ARG A 82 16.63 0.75 -3.92
N ARG A 83 15.58 0.02 -3.48
CA ARG A 83 15.24 -0.06 -2.06
C ARG A 83 16.35 -0.73 -1.25
N ARG A 84 16.94 -1.82 -1.76
CA ARG A 84 18.07 -2.50 -1.12
C ARG A 84 19.30 -1.59 -0.99
N LEU A 85 19.63 -0.84 -2.02
CA LEU A 85 20.68 0.19 -1.94
C LEU A 85 20.41 1.23 -0.85
N THR A 86 19.17 1.68 -0.73
CA THR A 86 18.76 2.59 0.36
C THR A 86 19.02 1.97 1.73
N VAL A 87 18.71 0.68 1.91
CA VAL A 87 18.89 -0.03 3.19
C VAL A 87 20.37 -0.17 3.52
N ILE A 88 21.20 -0.56 2.54
CA ILE A 88 22.66 -0.67 2.71
C ILE A 88 23.25 0.68 3.13
N GLY A 89 22.87 1.77 2.47
CA GLY A 89 23.32 3.11 2.81
C GLY A 89 22.91 3.53 4.22
N LEU A 90 21.67 3.27 4.63
CA LEU A 90 21.17 3.57 5.97
C LEU A 90 21.88 2.76 7.06
N ALA A 91 22.22 1.49 6.80
CA ALA A 91 22.96 0.67 7.75
C ALA A 91 24.38 1.20 7.98
N HIS A 92 25.08 1.61 6.92
CA HIS A 92 26.39 2.22 7.02
C HIS A 92 26.36 3.56 7.77
N GLN A 93 25.39 4.42 7.43
CA GLN A 93 25.20 5.69 8.16
C GLN A 93 24.94 5.48 9.66
N ALA A 94 24.11 4.48 9.99
CA ALA A 94 23.86 4.15 11.40
C ALA A 94 25.09 3.62 12.13
N ALA A 95 26.05 3.02 11.41
CA ALA A 95 27.35 2.57 11.92
C ALA A 95 28.44 3.66 11.88
N GLY A 96 28.08 4.92 11.56
CA GLY A 96 29.06 6.02 11.45
C GLY A 96 30.01 5.88 10.26
N ARG A 97 29.62 5.12 9.23
CA ARG A 97 30.44 4.86 8.03
C ARG A 97 29.86 5.57 6.80
N PRO A 98 30.67 5.98 5.83
CA PRO A 98 30.18 6.49 4.55
C PRO A 98 29.38 5.43 3.82
N SER A 99 28.33 5.86 3.11
CA SER A 99 27.46 4.95 2.35
C SER A 99 28.17 4.42 1.09
N PRO A 100 28.42 3.10 0.93
CA PRO A 100 28.96 2.54 -0.30
C PRO A 100 27.91 2.47 -1.42
N ALA A 101 26.62 2.63 -1.06
CA ALA A 101 25.49 2.55 -1.96
C ALA A 101 25.01 3.93 -2.45
N SER A 102 25.83 4.98 -2.28
CA SER A 102 25.52 6.31 -2.78
C SER A 102 25.39 6.30 -4.30
N MET A 103 24.28 6.90 -4.79
CA MET A 103 24.08 7.07 -6.24
C MET A 103 25.09 8.05 -6.87
N GLN A 104 25.79 8.81 -6.05
CA GLN A 104 26.92 9.67 -6.45
C GLN A 104 28.20 8.86 -6.64
N GLN A 105 28.30 7.65 -6.07
CA GLN A 105 29.36 6.69 -6.39
C GLN A 105 29.15 6.21 -7.83
N THR A 106 30.08 6.57 -8.71
CA THR A 106 29.97 6.33 -10.15
C THR A 106 29.71 4.85 -10.46
N LEU A 107 30.40 3.92 -9.77
CA LEU A 107 30.28 2.48 -10.01
C LEU A 107 28.86 1.96 -9.72
N VAL A 108 28.30 2.21 -8.53
CA VAL A 108 26.98 1.71 -8.15
C VAL A 108 25.88 2.40 -8.95
N GLY A 109 26.00 3.72 -9.15
CA GLY A 109 25.06 4.51 -9.94
C GLY A 109 24.99 4.05 -11.40
N GLU A 110 26.14 3.90 -12.05
CA GLU A 110 26.21 3.45 -13.46
C GLU A 110 25.79 1.98 -13.60
N THR A 111 26.15 1.10 -12.67
CA THR A 111 25.65 -0.29 -12.65
C THR A 111 24.13 -0.33 -12.59
N LEU A 112 23.49 0.41 -11.66
CA LEU A 112 22.04 0.45 -11.57
C LEU A 112 21.40 1.07 -12.82
N LYS A 113 22.03 2.08 -13.41
CA LYS A 113 21.59 2.69 -14.66
C LYS A 113 21.68 1.71 -15.84
N GLY A 114 22.78 0.95 -15.94
CA GLY A 114 22.94 -0.14 -16.89
C GLY A 114 21.85 -1.19 -16.76
N ILE A 115 21.62 -1.72 -15.53
CA ILE A 115 20.56 -2.67 -15.24
C ILE A 115 19.19 -2.13 -15.67
N ARG A 116 18.89 -0.86 -15.39
CA ARG A 116 17.61 -0.24 -15.78
C ARG A 116 17.44 -0.12 -17.29
N ARG A 117 18.52 0.16 -18.03
CA ARG A 117 18.50 0.22 -19.51
C ARG A 117 18.30 -1.16 -20.12
N THR A 118 19.00 -2.16 -19.60
CA THR A 118 18.96 -3.53 -20.12
C THR A 118 17.62 -4.23 -19.81
N LEU A 119 17.12 -4.11 -18.56
CA LEU A 119 15.93 -4.83 -18.12
C LEU A 119 14.64 -4.00 -18.27
N GLY A 120 14.74 -2.73 -18.59
CA GLY A 120 13.62 -1.80 -18.60
C GLY A 120 13.15 -1.43 -17.17
N THR A 121 12.30 -0.43 -17.10
CA THR A 121 11.72 0.03 -15.82
C THR A 121 10.18 -0.03 -15.84
N ALA A 122 9.60 -0.60 -16.90
CA ALA A 122 8.16 -0.70 -17.04
C ALA A 122 7.58 -1.53 -15.88
N GLN A 123 6.72 -0.89 -15.11
CA GLN A 123 5.97 -1.57 -14.06
C GLN A 123 4.67 -2.08 -14.67
N THR A 124 4.52 -3.39 -14.80
CA THR A 124 3.22 -3.99 -15.10
C THR A 124 2.33 -3.78 -13.88
N GLY A 125 1.47 -2.78 -13.94
CA GLY A 125 0.44 -2.52 -12.93
C GLY A 125 -0.58 -3.67 -12.91
N LYS A 126 -1.34 -3.79 -11.83
CA LYS A 126 -2.53 -4.64 -11.83
C LYS A 126 -3.65 -3.93 -12.60
N ARG A 127 -4.41 -4.69 -13.39
CA ARG A 127 -5.52 -4.15 -14.18
C ARG A 127 -6.59 -3.53 -13.28
N PRO A 128 -7.19 -2.41 -13.68
CA PRO A 128 -8.37 -1.87 -13.00
C PRO A 128 -9.58 -2.78 -13.25
N PHE A 129 -10.54 -2.78 -12.33
CA PHE A 129 -11.87 -3.30 -12.61
C PHE A 129 -12.77 -2.18 -13.16
N PHE A 130 -13.63 -2.55 -14.09
CA PHE A 130 -14.71 -1.69 -14.57
C PHE A 130 -16.02 -2.05 -13.89
N THR A 131 -16.98 -1.13 -13.90
CA THR A 131 -18.28 -1.30 -13.23
C THR A 131 -18.99 -2.60 -13.62
N GLU A 132 -18.97 -2.96 -14.90
CA GLU A 132 -19.60 -4.19 -15.43
C GLU A 132 -18.95 -5.45 -14.85
N GLN A 133 -17.61 -5.46 -14.76
CA GLN A 133 -16.89 -6.57 -14.12
C GLN A 133 -17.20 -6.67 -12.62
N VAL A 134 -17.33 -5.53 -11.92
CA VAL A 134 -17.73 -5.53 -10.51
C VAL A 134 -19.15 -6.09 -10.37
N ARG A 135 -20.10 -5.68 -11.21
CA ARG A 135 -21.47 -6.24 -11.23
C ARG A 135 -21.44 -7.75 -11.44
N ALA A 136 -20.71 -8.22 -12.45
CA ALA A 136 -20.58 -9.65 -12.74
C ALA A 136 -19.97 -10.42 -11.56
N MET A 137 -18.92 -9.88 -10.92
CA MET A 137 -18.32 -10.47 -9.72
C MET A 137 -19.34 -10.60 -8.58
N ILE A 138 -20.13 -9.56 -8.34
CA ILE A 138 -21.16 -9.58 -7.28
C ILE A 138 -22.21 -10.66 -7.56
N GLY A 139 -22.72 -10.76 -8.79
CA GLY A 139 -23.70 -11.78 -9.20
C GLY A 139 -23.16 -13.22 -9.14
N ALA A 140 -21.83 -13.41 -9.15
CA ALA A 140 -21.19 -14.73 -9.08
C ALA A 140 -20.76 -15.11 -7.64
N LEU A 141 -21.05 -14.29 -6.62
CA LEU A 141 -20.74 -14.62 -5.22
C LEU A 141 -21.72 -15.67 -4.67
N PRO A 142 -21.30 -16.52 -3.72
CA PRO A 142 -22.20 -17.48 -3.11
C PRO A 142 -23.21 -16.80 -2.18
N GLU A 143 -24.41 -17.39 -2.07
CA GLU A 143 -25.48 -16.91 -1.17
C GLU A 143 -25.29 -17.44 0.25
N ASN A 144 -24.23 -17.00 0.92
CA ASN A 144 -23.91 -17.33 2.31
C ASN A 144 -23.19 -16.16 3.00
N LEU A 145 -22.89 -16.30 4.28
CA LEU A 145 -22.26 -15.25 5.08
C LEU A 145 -20.93 -14.76 4.47
N GLN A 146 -20.13 -15.66 3.87
CA GLN A 146 -18.89 -15.28 3.18
C GLN A 146 -19.16 -14.44 1.95
N GLY A 147 -20.19 -14.78 1.16
CA GLY A 147 -20.59 -14.03 -0.02
C GLY A 147 -21.10 -12.64 0.33
N LEU A 148 -21.89 -12.49 1.41
CA LEU A 148 -22.33 -11.19 1.92
C LEU A 148 -21.14 -10.32 2.33
N ARG A 149 -20.18 -10.87 3.08
CA ARG A 149 -18.94 -10.17 3.41
C ARG A 149 -18.17 -9.74 2.17
N ASP A 150 -17.96 -10.66 1.23
CA ASP A 150 -17.16 -10.41 0.03
C ASP A 150 -17.85 -9.38 -0.88
N ARG A 151 -19.21 -9.40 -0.97
CA ARG A 151 -20.01 -8.38 -1.66
C ARG A 151 -19.79 -6.99 -1.05
N ALA A 152 -19.96 -6.85 0.25
CA ALA A 152 -19.74 -5.59 0.94
C ALA A 152 -18.30 -5.09 0.77
N LEU A 153 -17.31 -5.98 0.93
CA LEU A 153 -15.89 -5.66 0.77
C LEU A 153 -15.55 -5.16 -0.63
N LEU A 154 -16.05 -5.83 -1.67
CA LEU A 154 -15.78 -5.47 -3.07
C LEU A 154 -16.43 -4.13 -3.43
N LEU A 155 -17.68 -3.91 -3.03
CA LEU A 155 -18.44 -2.69 -3.34
C LEU A 155 -17.91 -1.48 -2.56
N ILE A 156 -17.70 -1.62 -1.25
CA ILE A 156 -17.08 -0.56 -0.40
C ILE A 156 -15.66 -0.26 -0.90
N GLY A 157 -14.87 -1.30 -1.21
CA GLY A 157 -13.52 -1.15 -1.71
C GLY A 157 -13.44 -0.44 -3.06
N PHE A 158 -14.39 -0.72 -3.97
CA PHE A 158 -14.49 -0.08 -5.26
C PHE A 158 -14.99 1.36 -5.14
N ALA A 159 -16.13 1.60 -4.48
CA ALA A 159 -16.72 2.94 -4.36
C ALA A 159 -15.88 3.90 -3.49
N GLY A 160 -15.26 3.41 -2.42
CA GLY A 160 -14.39 4.21 -1.54
C GLY A 160 -12.95 4.35 -2.05
N GLY A 161 -12.53 3.54 -3.01
CA GLY A 161 -11.16 3.57 -3.54
C GLY A 161 -10.08 3.31 -2.48
N PHE A 162 -10.39 2.50 -1.49
CA PHE A 162 -9.51 2.22 -0.36
C PHE A 162 -8.26 1.43 -0.74
N ARG A 163 -7.17 1.65 0.02
CA ARG A 163 -6.03 0.72 0.01
C ARG A 163 -6.41 -0.56 0.76
N ARG A 164 -5.80 -1.69 0.42
CA ARG A 164 -6.04 -2.99 1.10
C ARG A 164 -6.01 -2.90 2.63
N SER A 165 -5.04 -2.17 3.16
CA SER A 165 -4.89 -2.00 4.60
C SER A 165 -5.93 -1.08 5.22
N GLU A 166 -6.39 -0.08 4.47
CA GLU A 166 -7.47 0.81 4.88
C GLU A 166 -8.79 0.02 4.93
N LEU A 167 -9.09 -0.71 3.85
CA LEU A 167 -10.32 -1.51 3.74
C LEU A 167 -10.40 -2.59 4.82
N ALA A 168 -9.33 -3.36 5.02
CA ALA A 168 -9.27 -4.40 6.04
C ALA A 168 -9.28 -3.85 7.48
N GLY A 169 -8.87 -2.61 7.66
CA GLY A 169 -8.78 -1.95 8.97
C GLY A 169 -9.99 -1.11 9.34
N LEU A 170 -11.04 -1.06 8.50
CA LEU A 170 -12.28 -0.33 8.84
C LEU A 170 -12.95 -0.95 10.05
N ALA A 171 -13.33 -0.10 11.01
CA ALA A 171 -14.20 -0.46 12.12
C ALA A 171 -15.61 0.11 11.90
N VAL A 172 -16.61 -0.49 12.53
CA VAL A 172 -18.00 -0.02 12.46
C VAL A 172 -18.09 1.43 12.94
N ASP A 173 -17.37 1.75 14.04
CA ASP A 173 -17.31 3.09 14.62
C ASP A 173 -16.62 4.14 13.70
N ASP A 174 -15.91 3.70 12.68
CA ASP A 174 -15.30 4.59 11.69
C ASP A 174 -16.27 4.95 10.54
N ILE A 175 -17.48 4.35 10.50
CA ILE A 175 -18.44 4.53 9.41
C ILE A 175 -19.73 5.13 9.94
N ALA A 176 -19.98 6.39 9.59
CA ALA A 176 -21.24 7.07 9.87
C ALA A 176 -22.26 6.82 8.75
N ASN A 177 -23.53 6.56 9.15
CA ASN A 177 -24.66 6.53 8.24
C ASN A 177 -25.19 7.96 8.07
N GLU A 178 -25.19 8.45 6.84
CA GLU A 178 -25.71 9.75 6.46
C GLU A 178 -26.91 9.60 5.52
N LYS A 179 -27.64 10.70 5.30
CA LYS A 179 -28.81 10.71 4.41
C LYS A 179 -28.46 10.22 3.00
N ASP A 180 -27.30 10.63 2.47
CA ASP A 180 -26.91 10.40 1.10
C ASP A 180 -25.98 9.17 0.95
N GLY A 181 -25.65 8.46 2.03
CA GLY A 181 -24.79 7.29 1.99
C GLY A 181 -24.04 7.01 3.27
N LEU A 182 -22.78 6.56 3.14
CA LEU A 182 -21.86 6.31 4.25
C LEU A 182 -20.71 7.31 4.22
N VAL A 183 -20.21 7.68 5.40
CA VAL A 183 -18.97 8.44 5.54
C VAL A 183 -17.97 7.63 6.35
N ALA A 184 -16.94 7.10 5.67
CA ALA A 184 -15.86 6.37 6.32
C ALA A 184 -14.75 7.32 6.76
N THR A 185 -14.38 7.29 8.04
CA THR A 185 -13.29 8.07 8.63
C THR A 185 -12.02 7.22 8.71
N LEU A 186 -11.00 7.55 7.95
CA LEU A 186 -9.70 6.89 7.98
C LEU A 186 -8.77 7.66 8.92
N ARG A 187 -8.55 7.16 10.13
CA ARG A 187 -7.73 7.82 11.15
C ARG A 187 -6.24 7.85 10.79
N ARG A 188 -5.74 6.83 10.10
CA ARG A 188 -4.34 6.71 9.61
C ARG A 188 -4.30 6.00 8.26
N SER A 189 -3.39 6.41 7.39
CA SER A 189 -3.17 5.74 6.11
C SER A 189 -1.68 5.61 5.80
N LYS A 190 -1.34 4.84 4.76
CA LYS A 190 0.06 4.70 4.30
C LYS A 190 0.71 6.06 3.96
N THR A 191 -0.07 7.03 3.52
CA THR A 191 0.39 8.38 3.14
C THR A 191 0.10 9.42 4.20
N ASP A 192 -0.59 9.06 5.27
CA ASP A 192 -0.92 9.89 6.42
C ASP A 192 -0.53 9.15 7.71
N GLN A 193 0.76 9.14 7.99
CA GLN A 193 1.31 8.50 9.19
C GLN A 193 1.21 9.43 10.40
N GLU A 194 1.06 10.73 10.17
CA GLU A 194 0.85 11.74 11.21
C GLU A 194 -0.58 11.72 11.78
N GLY A 195 -1.51 10.96 11.12
CA GLY A 195 -2.85 10.76 11.63
C GLY A 195 -3.77 11.98 11.50
N ARG A 196 -3.55 12.82 10.47
CA ARG A 196 -4.49 13.92 10.13
C ARG A 196 -5.88 13.40 9.78
N GLY A 197 -5.92 12.14 9.32
CA GLY A 197 -7.14 11.47 8.93
C GLY A 197 -7.75 12.00 7.62
N ARG A 198 -8.69 11.26 7.07
CA ARG A 198 -9.54 11.74 5.98
C ARG A 198 -10.90 11.07 6.01
N LYS A 199 -11.92 11.79 5.57
CA LYS A 199 -13.26 11.25 5.36
C LYS A 199 -13.42 10.83 3.90
N VAL A 200 -14.13 9.72 3.68
CA VAL A 200 -14.46 9.17 2.37
C VAL A 200 -15.96 8.98 2.30
N ALA A 201 -16.63 9.73 1.46
CA ALA A 201 -18.05 9.56 1.21
C ALA A 201 -18.29 8.41 0.24
N ILE A 202 -19.28 7.58 0.53
CA ILE A 202 -19.72 6.44 -0.28
C ILE A 202 -21.21 6.60 -0.51
N PRO A 203 -21.66 7.18 -1.64
CA PRO A 203 -23.07 7.41 -1.91
C PRO A 203 -23.82 6.10 -2.18
N TYR A 204 -25.14 6.18 -2.10
CA TYR A 204 -26.00 5.08 -2.58
C TYR A 204 -25.72 4.79 -4.04
N GLY A 205 -25.69 3.51 -4.38
CA GLY A 205 -25.68 3.06 -5.79
C GLY A 205 -27.06 3.12 -6.41
N SER A 206 -27.12 3.36 -7.72
CA SER A 206 -28.35 3.38 -8.49
C SER A 206 -29.05 2.02 -8.62
N HIS A 207 -28.30 0.92 -8.44
CA HIS A 207 -28.83 -0.45 -8.50
C HIS A 207 -28.74 -1.09 -7.12
N PRO A 208 -29.87 -1.58 -6.54
CA PRO A 208 -29.91 -2.20 -5.22
C PRO A 208 -28.87 -3.30 -5.01
N GLU A 209 -28.70 -4.18 -6.00
CA GLU A 209 -27.84 -5.36 -5.93
C GLU A 209 -26.35 -4.99 -5.84
N THR A 210 -25.97 -3.86 -6.41
CA THR A 210 -24.58 -3.36 -6.43
C THR A 210 -24.40 -2.06 -5.65
N CYS A 211 -25.36 -1.73 -4.79
CA CYS A 211 -25.27 -0.58 -3.90
C CYS A 211 -24.29 -0.87 -2.75
N PRO A 212 -23.20 -0.09 -2.60
CA PRO A 212 -22.23 -0.31 -1.51
C PRO A 212 -22.84 -0.10 -0.13
N VAL A 213 -23.77 0.85 0.00
CA VAL A 213 -24.44 1.18 1.28
C VAL A 213 -25.33 0.03 1.72
N ARG A 214 -26.14 -0.52 0.82
CA ARG A 214 -27.04 -1.66 1.12
C ARG A 214 -26.21 -2.89 1.44
N ALA A 215 -25.22 -3.21 0.62
CA ALA A 215 -24.33 -4.35 0.85
C ALA A 215 -23.57 -4.26 2.19
N TYR A 216 -23.21 -3.07 2.64
CA TYR A 216 -22.62 -2.87 3.95
C TYR A 216 -23.61 -3.17 5.06
N ARG A 217 -24.85 -2.68 4.96
CA ARG A 217 -25.90 -2.91 5.96
C ARG A 217 -26.30 -4.39 6.02
N ASP A 218 -26.56 -5.01 4.86
CA ASP A 218 -26.88 -6.44 4.75
C ASP A 218 -25.80 -7.29 5.42
N TRP A 219 -24.52 -6.92 5.23
CA TRP A 219 -23.41 -7.62 5.86
C TRP A 219 -23.39 -7.45 7.38
N LEU A 220 -23.54 -6.21 7.89
CA LEU A 220 -23.54 -5.97 9.34
C LEU A 220 -24.69 -6.72 10.03
N GLU A 221 -25.89 -6.67 9.46
CA GLU A 221 -27.08 -7.35 9.96
C GLU A 221 -26.87 -8.89 9.99
N ALA A 222 -26.48 -9.48 8.86
CA ALA A 222 -26.28 -10.93 8.76
C ALA A 222 -25.14 -11.44 9.66
N ALA A 223 -24.16 -10.60 9.96
CA ALA A 223 -23.02 -10.94 10.81
C ALA A 223 -23.20 -10.53 12.28
N GLY A 224 -24.30 -9.84 12.64
CA GLY A 224 -24.56 -9.34 13.99
C GLY A 224 -23.48 -8.37 14.47
N LEU A 225 -23.02 -7.43 13.61
CA LEU A 225 -21.91 -6.54 13.91
C LEU A 225 -22.41 -5.14 14.29
N GLU A 226 -22.25 -4.77 15.55
CA GLU A 226 -22.56 -3.44 16.07
C GLU A 226 -21.30 -2.60 16.32
N GLN A 227 -20.14 -3.24 16.52
CA GLN A 227 -18.87 -2.58 16.84
C GLN A 227 -17.65 -3.37 16.38
N GLY A 228 -16.48 -2.72 16.39
CA GLY A 228 -15.20 -3.34 16.08
C GLY A 228 -14.98 -3.53 14.57
N PRO A 229 -14.14 -4.49 14.13
CA PRO A 229 -13.77 -4.64 12.71
C PRO A 229 -14.99 -4.92 11.83
N VAL A 230 -15.15 -4.12 10.74
CA VAL A 230 -16.21 -4.35 9.74
C VAL A 230 -16.00 -5.68 9.05
N PHE A 231 -14.80 -5.93 8.54
CA PHE A 231 -14.49 -7.17 7.82
C PHE A 231 -13.72 -8.12 8.74
N ARG A 232 -14.33 -9.26 9.01
CA ARG A 232 -13.77 -10.31 9.88
C ARG A 232 -13.44 -11.56 9.10
N GLU A 233 -12.58 -12.40 9.67
CA GLU A 233 -12.29 -13.72 9.13
C GLU A 233 -13.52 -14.63 9.28
N ILE A 234 -13.73 -15.47 8.28
CA ILE A 234 -14.72 -16.56 8.30
C ILE A 234 -13.93 -17.85 8.09
N ASP A 235 -14.11 -18.81 8.97
CA ASP A 235 -13.42 -20.09 8.89
C ASP A 235 -13.95 -20.98 7.75
N ARG A 236 -13.32 -22.14 7.56
CA ARG A 236 -13.73 -23.12 6.53
C ARG A 236 -15.13 -23.69 6.73
N HIS A 237 -15.71 -23.56 7.93
CA HIS A 237 -17.05 -24.02 8.27
C HIS A 237 -18.10 -22.92 8.14
N GLY A 238 -17.72 -21.75 7.63
CA GLY A 238 -18.62 -20.61 7.45
C GLY A 238 -18.87 -19.81 8.73
N ARG A 239 -18.10 -20.02 9.81
CA ARG A 239 -18.29 -19.37 11.11
C ARG A 239 -17.50 -18.08 11.18
N LEU A 240 -18.18 -17.00 11.58
CA LEU A 240 -17.56 -15.70 11.81
C LEU A 240 -16.58 -15.76 12.98
N GLN A 241 -15.38 -15.22 12.76
CA GLN A 241 -14.34 -15.12 13.78
C GLN A 241 -14.29 -13.71 14.37
N GLY A 242 -13.84 -13.57 15.63
CA GLY A 242 -13.65 -12.25 16.26
C GLY A 242 -12.49 -11.44 15.70
N LYS A 243 -11.62 -12.05 14.88
CA LYS A 243 -10.41 -11.44 14.33
C LYS A 243 -10.72 -10.60 13.08
N PRO A 244 -10.07 -9.43 12.93
CA PRO A 244 -10.17 -8.65 11.70
C PRO A 244 -9.61 -9.43 10.51
N LEU A 245 -10.19 -9.22 9.34
CA LEU A 245 -9.69 -9.78 8.08
C LEU A 245 -8.26 -9.28 7.82
N HIS A 246 -7.34 -10.21 7.57
CA HIS A 246 -5.98 -9.80 7.24
C HIS A 246 -5.95 -9.06 5.89
N LYS A 247 -5.15 -7.99 5.80
CA LYS A 247 -5.05 -7.16 4.57
C LYS A 247 -4.71 -7.95 3.30
N ASP A 248 -3.96 -9.05 3.42
CA ASP A 248 -3.60 -9.87 2.26
C ASP A 248 -4.77 -10.74 1.80
N SER A 249 -5.70 -11.09 2.71
CA SER A 249 -6.95 -11.78 2.37
C SER A 249 -7.85 -10.96 1.45
N VAL A 250 -7.82 -9.61 1.53
CA VAL A 250 -8.51 -8.73 0.56
C VAL A 250 -8.05 -9.04 -0.87
N GLY A 251 -6.73 -9.22 -1.07
CA GLY A 251 -6.19 -9.58 -2.38
C GLY A 251 -6.64 -10.95 -2.87
N LEU A 252 -6.80 -11.92 -1.97
CA LEU A 252 -7.28 -13.27 -2.30
C LEU A 252 -8.78 -13.25 -2.64
N ILE A 253 -9.60 -12.48 -1.92
CA ILE A 253 -11.02 -12.29 -2.21
C ILE A 253 -11.19 -11.70 -3.61
N VAL A 254 -10.46 -10.63 -3.92
CA VAL A 254 -10.48 -9.98 -5.24
C VAL A 254 -10.10 -10.97 -6.36
N LYS A 255 -9.04 -11.75 -6.18
CA LYS A 255 -8.60 -12.75 -7.15
C LYS A 255 -9.63 -13.86 -7.37
N ARG A 256 -10.25 -14.35 -6.29
CA ARG A 256 -11.30 -15.36 -6.37
C ARG A 256 -12.54 -14.83 -7.10
N ALA A 257 -12.96 -13.60 -6.79
CA ALA A 257 -14.09 -12.97 -7.46
C ALA A 257 -13.81 -12.77 -8.97
N ALA A 258 -12.60 -12.34 -9.34
CA ALA A 258 -12.19 -12.21 -10.74
C ALA A 258 -12.20 -13.57 -11.47
N ALA A 259 -11.66 -14.62 -10.84
CA ALA A 259 -11.63 -15.97 -11.40
C ALA A 259 -13.05 -16.54 -11.65
N ARG A 260 -14.02 -16.24 -10.79
CA ARG A 260 -15.41 -16.70 -10.93
C ARG A 260 -16.10 -16.18 -12.20
N ILE A 261 -15.67 -15.04 -12.71
CA ILE A 261 -16.16 -14.45 -13.95
C ILE A 261 -15.22 -14.69 -15.15
N GLY A 262 -14.30 -15.66 -15.03
CA GLY A 262 -13.39 -16.06 -16.11
C GLY A 262 -12.21 -15.13 -16.35
N LEU A 263 -11.95 -14.13 -15.48
CA LEU A 263 -10.79 -13.26 -15.59
C LEU A 263 -9.51 -13.93 -15.06
N ASN A 264 -8.38 -13.64 -15.71
CA ASN A 264 -7.07 -14.09 -15.23
C ASN A 264 -6.73 -13.45 -13.86
N ALA A 265 -6.92 -14.20 -12.77
CA ALA A 265 -6.68 -13.73 -11.40
C ALA A 265 -5.26 -13.20 -11.15
N ALA A 266 -4.27 -13.59 -11.94
CA ALA A 266 -2.89 -13.09 -11.82
C ALA A 266 -2.77 -11.61 -12.18
N GLU A 267 -3.67 -11.08 -13.02
CA GLU A 267 -3.68 -9.68 -13.46
C GLU A 267 -4.32 -8.74 -12.44
N TYR A 268 -5.05 -9.27 -11.46
CA TYR A 268 -5.80 -8.50 -10.47
C TYR A 268 -5.27 -8.65 -9.04
N ALA A 269 -5.56 -7.68 -8.21
CA ALA A 269 -5.23 -7.66 -6.79
C ALA A 269 -6.14 -6.67 -6.05
N GLY A 270 -6.05 -6.59 -4.72
CA GLY A 270 -6.82 -5.60 -3.95
C GLY A 270 -6.64 -4.15 -4.40
N HIS A 271 -5.53 -3.83 -5.07
CA HIS A 271 -5.30 -2.51 -5.66
C HIS A 271 -6.15 -2.24 -6.92
N SER A 272 -6.63 -3.29 -7.57
CA SER A 272 -7.48 -3.21 -8.78
C SER A 272 -8.83 -2.55 -8.52
N LEU A 273 -9.39 -2.65 -7.31
CA LEU A 273 -10.60 -1.94 -6.91
C LEU A 273 -10.39 -0.43 -6.91
N ARG A 274 -9.31 0.03 -6.30
CA ARG A 274 -8.94 1.45 -6.23
C ARG A 274 -8.54 2.02 -7.60
N ALA A 275 -7.78 1.26 -8.38
CA ALA A 275 -7.46 1.61 -9.76
C ALA A 275 -8.74 1.71 -10.61
N GLY A 276 -9.68 0.79 -10.38
CA GLY A 276 -10.98 0.75 -11.02
C GLY A 276 -11.82 2.00 -10.74
N LEU A 277 -11.96 2.38 -9.47
CA LEU A 277 -12.63 3.66 -9.14
C LEU A 277 -11.98 4.83 -9.91
N ALA A 278 -10.66 4.99 -9.82
CA ALA A 278 -9.99 6.13 -10.44
C ALA A 278 -10.18 6.17 -11.96
N THR A 279 -10.08 5.01 -12.61
CA THR A 279 -10.22 4.88 -14.07
C THR A 279 -11.67 5.07 -14.50
N GLN A 280 -12.62 4.37 -13.87
CA GLN A 280 -14.03 4.43 -14.24
C GLN A 280 -14.63 5.82 -13.97
N ALA A 281 -14.31 6.44 -12.84
CA ALA A 281 -14.77 7.78 -12.52
C ALA A 281 -14.28 8.81 -13.56
N TYR A 282 -13.01 8.70 -13.98
CA TYR A 282 -12.48 9.55 -15.05
C TYR A 282 -13.20 9.33 -16.39
N LEU A 283 -13.42 8.06 -16.78
CA LEU A 283 -14.15 7.74 -18.00
C LEU A 283 -15.59 8.27 -17.98
N ASN A 284 -16.20 8.33 -16.79
CA ASN A 284 -17.53 8.89 -16.59
C ASN A 284 -17.55 10.42 -16.40
N GLY A 285 -16.41 11.12 -16.58
CA GLY A 285 -16.34 12.58 -16.59
C GLY A 285 -15.95 13.23 -15.26
N ALA A 286 -15.62 12.47 -14.21
CA ALA A 286 -15.12 13.05 -12.98
C ALA A 286 -13.74 13.71 -13.20
N ASN A 287 -13.52 14.88 -12.59
CA ASN A 287 -12.25 15.57 -12.69
C ASN A 287 -11.16 14.88 -11.83
N GLU A 288 -9.89 15.05 -12.22
CA GLU A 288 -8.75 14.42 -11.56
C GLU A 288 -8.60 14.82 -10.07
N LEU A 289 -9.01 16.04 -9.68
CA LEU A 289 -8.95 16.52 -8.30
C LEU A 289 -9.97 15.80 -7.42
N ALA A 290 -11.20 15.61 -7.90
CA ALA A 290 -12.22 14.84 -7.18
C ALA A 290 -11.77 13.38 -6.99
N ILE A 291 -11.20 12.76 -8.03
CA ILE A 291 -10.62 11.41 -7.94
C ILE A 291 -9.46 11.36 -6.94
N MET A 292 -8.60 12.38 -6.96
CA MET A 292 -7.48 12.51 -6.02
C MET A 292 -7.96 12.61 -4.57
N GLN A 293 -8.98 13.41 -4.30
CA GLN A 293 -9.60 13.57 -2.98
C GLN A 293 -10.24 12.26 -2.50
N GLN A 294 -11.09 11.64 -3.34
CA GLN A 294 -11.77 10.38 -3.02
C GLN A 294 -10.76 9.27 -2.69
N THR A 295 -9.72 9.15 -3.48
CA THR A 295 -8.70 8.11 -3.30
C THR A 295 -7.61 8.49 -2.29
N GLY A 296 -7.43 9.76 -1.93
CA GLY A 296 -6.35 10.25 -1.06
C GLY A 296 -4.97 10.06 -1.69
N HIS A 297 -4.82 10.37 -2.99
CA HIS A 297 -3.53 10.48 -3.63
C HIS A 297 -2.89 11.84 -3.31
N ARG A 298 -1.56 11.85 -3.10
CA ARG A 298 -0.83 13.10 -2.81
C ARG A 298 -0.45 13.89 -4.06
N SER A 299 -0.56 13.29 -5.25
CA SER A 299 -0.23 13.96 -6.50
C SER A 299 -1.11 13.51 -7.66
N LEU A 300 -1.44 14.43 -8.55
CA LEU A 300 -2.13 14.16 -9.81
C LEU A 300 -1.35 13.19 -10.70
N ALA A 301 -0.03 13.24 -10.69
CA ALA A 301 0.81 12.31 -11.44
C ALA A 301 0.54 10.84 -11.07
N THR A 302 0.16 10.57 -9.80
CA THR A 302 -0.22 9.23 -9.37
C THR A 302 -1.60 8.83 -9.89
N VAL A 303 -2.58 9.76 -9.90
CA VAL A 303 -3.91 9.53 -10.46
C VAL A 303 -3.80 9.25 -11.96
N ARG A 304 -3.04 10.07 -12.67
CA ARG A 304 -2.80 9.96 -14.13
C ARG A 304 -2.20 8.63 -14.55
N LYS A 305 -1.42 7.93 -13.69
CA LYS A 305 -0.92 6.58 -13.98
C LYS A 305 -2.05 5.54 -14.17
N TYR A 306 -3.16 5.70 -13.44
CA TYR A 306 -4.32 4.81 -13.59
C TYR A 306 -5.17 5.14 -14.81
N ILE A 307 -5.18 6.41 -15.22
CA ILE A 307 -6.05 6.94 -16.26
C ILE A 307 -5.43 6.76 -17.65
N ARG A 308 -4.12 6.97 -17.81
CA ARG A 308 -3.42 7.08 -19.11
C ARG A 308 -3.64 5.92 -20.07
N GLU A 309 -3.56 4.68 -19.60
CA GLU A 309 -3.69 3.51 -20.47
C GLU A 309 -5.11 3.34 -21.02
N GLN A 310 -6.12 3.82 -20.29
CA GLN A 310 -7.52 3.66 -20.63
C GLN A 310 -8.11 4.90 -21.34
N SER A 311 -7.37 6.00 -21.38
CA SER A 311 -7.79 7.26 -21.99
C SER A 311 -7.01 7.62 -23.25
N LEU A 312 -6.29 6.68 -23.85
CA LEU A 312 -5.45 6.92 -25.03
C LEU A 312 -6.22 7.54 -26.20
N PHE A 313 -7.48 7.18 -26.37
CA PHE A 313 -8.35 7.70 -27.43
C PHE A 313 -9.20 8.89 -26.97
N ARG A 314 -9.30 9.15 -25.67
CA ARG A 314 -10.09 10.26 -25.14
C ARG A 314 -9.25 11.54 -25.22
N ASP A 315 -9.85 12.58 -25.80
CA ASP A 315 -9.19 13.87 -26.03
C ASP A 315 -7.85 13.75 -26.79
N ASN A 316 -7.72 12.70 -27.62
CA ASN A 316 -6.53 12.49 -28.42
C ASN A 316 -6.46 13.56 -29.53
N PRO A 317 -5.37 14.36 -29.57
CA PRO A 317 -5.23 15.41 -30.58
C PRO A 317 -5.23 14.86 -32.02
N ALA A 318 -4.87 13.59 -32.24
CA ALA A 318 -4.93 12.97 -33.56
C ALA A 318 -6.36 12.92 -34.14
N GLY A 319 -7.38 12.76 -33.27
CA GLY A 319 -8.79 12.83 -33.68
C GLY A 319 -9.26 14.22 -34.13
N LYS A 320 -8.43 15.27 -33.96
CA LYS A 320 -8.71 16.66 -34.37
C LYS A 320 -7.95 17.06 -35.63
N LEU A 321 -7.17 16.15 -36.22
CA LEU A 321 -6.36 16.44 -37.42
C LEU A 321 -7.17 16.45 -38.73
N GLY A 322 -8.42 15.96 -38.71
CA GLY A 322 -9.25 15.92 -39.92
C GLY A 322 -8.83 14.87 -40.93
N LEU A 323 -8.09 13.82 -40.51
CA LEU A 323 -7.68 12.71 -41.34
C LEU A 323 -8.82 11.68 -41.51
#